data_b80a03256044e5c79a7e54fbacdfe42b
#
_entry.id   b80a03256044e5c79a7e54fbacdfe42b
#
_cell.length_a   1.000
_cell.length_b   1.000
_cell.length_c   1.000
_cell.angle_alpha   90.00
_cell.angle_beta   90.00
_cell.angle_gamma   90.00
#
_symmetry.space_group_name_H-M   'P 1'
#
loop_
_entity.id
_entity.type
_entity.pdbx_description
1 polymer ?
#
loop_
_entity_poly.entity_id
_entity_poly.type
_entity_poly.pdbx_seq_one_letter_code
_entity_poly.pdbx_strand_id
1 'polypeptide(L)'
;VKHPLLGAGFGNWKLASIPYEKEYTNDLFVPYHCHNDFIEMFADLGLAGGIAFLALFVLLGLAVFQIWIKTTDANHRLVASIALMAIACYFVDAFFNFPVERTSMQTMFAISAALLFTPLHFIPAIQKSKQFGKTSTVFLLAAILFIIGSIYVNYQTFESLKVQKYVMGEINEDPKMALDEVKDAFPAIPNLSTSTLPIKALVARYYLREKQFDQAMRLLNESDNVNP
;
A
#
# COMPACT_ATOMS: atom_id res chain seq x y z
N VAL A 1 18.24 6.38 3.22
CA VAL A 1 17.60 5.16 2.65
C VAL A 1 18.71 4.19 2.25
N LYS A 2 18.68 2.95 2.79
CA LYS A 2 19.72 1.92 2.48
C LYS A 2 19.67 1.48 1.00
N HIS A 3 18.51 1.59 0.37
CA HIS A 3 18.27 1.20 -1.03
C HIS A 3 17.61 2.36 -1.81
N PRO A 4 18.38 3.34 -2.31
CA PRO A 4 17.83 4.58 -2.87
C PRO A 4 17.00 4.36 -4.14
N LEU A 5 17.26 3.30 -4.92
CA LEU A 5 16.53 3.02 -6.17
C LEU A 5 15.20 2.30 -5.94
N LEU A 6 15.15 1.34 -5.01
CA LEU A 6 13.99 0.46 -4.76
C LEU A 6 13.29 0.70 -3.42
N GLY A 7 13.87 1.55 -2.56
CA GLY A 7 13.31 1.89 -1.27
C GLY A 7 13.41 0.77 -0.23
N ALA A 8 12.61 0.92 0.83
CA ALA A 8 12.53 -0.03 1.95
C ALA A 8 11.52 -1.16 1.72
N GLY A 9 10.71 -1.07 0.66
CA GLY A 9 9.53 -1.89 0.40
C GLY A 9 8.24 -1.15 0.75
N PHE A 10 7.20 -1.34 -0.06
CA PHE A 10 5.92 -0.66 0.11
C PHE A 10 5.31 -0.94 1.50
N GLY A 11 4.89 0.13 2.20
CA GLY A 11 4.33 0.09 3.55
C GLY A 11 5.35 -0.16 4.68
N ASN A 12 6.64 -0.08 4.38
CA ASN A 12 7.72 -0.27 5.37
C ASN A 12 8.26 1.03 5.97
N TRP A 13 7.66 2.19 5.65
CA TRP A 13 8.01 3.46 6.31
C TRP A 13 8.09 3.31 7.83
N LYS A 14 7.07 2.74 8.44
CA LYS A 14 6.94 2.53 9.90
C LYS A 14 8.06 1.71 10.54
N LEU A 15 8.82 0.95 9.75
CA LEU A 15 10.02 0.23 10.21
C LEU A 15 11.30 0.97 9.84
N ALA A 16 11.34 1.48 8.62
CA ALA A 16 12.53 2.14 8.09
C ALA A 16 12.80 3.51 8.75
N SER A 17 11.77 4.17 9.29
CA SER A 17 11.88 5.47 9.98
C SER A 17 12.45 5.35 11.40
N ILE A 18 12.19 4.25 12.12
CA ILE A 18 12.55 4.07 13.54
C ILE A 18 14.01 4.48 13.87
N PRO A 19 15.04 4.05 13.10
CA PRO A 19 16.43 4.41 13.42
C PRO A 19 16.71 5.92 13.36
N TYR A 20 15.89 6.67 12.61
CA TYR A 20 16.04 8.12 12.40
C TYR A 20 15.21 8.95 13.37
N GLU A 21 14.24 8.34 14.03
CA GLU A 21 13.29 9.01 14.93
C GLU A 21 13.64 8.85 16.41
N LYS A 22 14.56 7.96 16.75
CA LYS A 22 14.97 7.66 18.14
C LYS A 22 15.37 8.87 18.97
N GLU A 23 15.84 9.95 18.34
CA GLU A 23 16.23 11.18 19.02
C GLU A 23 15.05 12.13 19.26
N TYR A 24 13.93 11.92 18.57
CA TYR A 24 12.80 12.86 18.53
C TYR A 24 11.51 12.30 19.14
N THR A 25 11.42 10.99 19.31
CA THR A 25 10.24 10.33 19.88
C THR A 25 10.58 9.74 21.24
N ASN A 26 9.73 10.00 22.22
CA ASN A 26 9.71 9.17 23.43
C ASN A 26 9.34 7.75 23.01
N ASP A 27 10.06 6.75 23.44
CA ASP A 27 10.04 5.32 23.05
C ASP A 27 8.65 4.64 22.91
N LEU A 28 7.57 5.37 23.13
CA LEU A 28 6.18 4.85 23.17
C LEU A 28 5.38 5.07 21.87
N PHE A 29 5.82 5.91 20.96
CA PHE A 29 5.08 6.24 19.74
C PHE A 29 5.98 6.19 18.52
N VAL A 30 5.67 5.26 17.61
CA VAL A 30 6.26 5.20 16.27
C VAL A 30 5.21 5.69 15.29
N PRO A 31 5.49 6.77 14.51
CA PRO A 31 4.56 7.22 13.47
C PRO A 31 4.43 6.16 12.38
N TYR A 32 3.20 5.74 12.11
CA TYR A 32 2.90 4.75 11.07
C TYR A 32 3.11 5.31 9.66
N HIS A 33 2.96 6.62 9.51
CA HIS A 33 3.06 7.36 8.24
C HIS A 33 3.78 8.67 8.45
N CYS A 34 4.47 9.15 7.42
CA CYS A 34 5.13 10.46 7.47
C CYS A 34 4.18 11.64 7.24
N HIS A 35 2.87 11.40 7.07
CA HIS A 35 1.86 12.40 6.71
C HIS A 35 2.17 13.16 5.42
N ASN A 36 2.84 12.50 4.49
CA ASN A 36 3.12 12.99 3.15
C ASN A 36 3.38 11.78 2.23
N ASP A 37 2.38 11.42 1.42
CA ASP A 37 2.48 10.25 0.52
C ASP A 37 3.63 10.37 -0.49
N PHE A 38 4.01 11.58 -0.90
CA PHE A 38 5.13 11.74 -1.83
C PHE A 38 6.44 11.31 -1.18
N ILE A 39 6.71 11.79 0.04
CA ILE A 39 7.91 11.41 0.80
C ILE A 39 7.88 9.91 1.11
N GLU A 40 6.73 9.39 1.55
CA GLU A 40 6.55 7.99 1.89
C GLU A 40 6.78 7.08 0.68
N MET A 41 6.26 7.43 -0.51
CA MET A 41 6.52 6.69 -1.75
C MET A 41 8.00 6.69 -2.15
N PHE A 42 8.72 7.80 -1.94
CA PHE A 42 10.17 7.82 -2.15
C PHE A 42 10.93 6.96 -1.14
N ALA A 43 10.50 6.91 0.11
CA ALA A 43 11.13 6.08 1.13
C ALA A 43 10.84 4.58 0.89
N ASP A 44 9.60 4.24 0.59
CA ASP A 44 9.13 2.87 0.44
C ASP A 44 9.52 2.23 -0.88
N LEU A 45 9.37 2.94 -2.00
CA LEU A 45 9.58 2.41 -3.35
C LEU A 45 10.83 3.00 -4.03
N GLY A 46 11.58 3.82 -3.31
CA GLY A 46 12.77 4.46 -3.82
C GLY A 46 12.49 5.51 -4.90
N LEU A 47 13.56 5.90 -5.59
CA LEU A 47 13.49 6.90 -6.65
C LEU A 47 12.54 6.48 -7.79
N ALA A 48 12.55 5.19 -8.14
CA ALA A 48 11.70 4.66 -9.21
C ALA A 48 10.21 4.80 -8.88
N GLY A 49 9.79 4.38 -7.69
CA GLY A 49 8.39 4.46 -7.25
C GLY A 49 7.92 5.89 -7.01
N GLY A 50 8.76 6.72 -6.36
CA GLY A 50 8.45 8.12 -6.13
C GLY A 50 8.27 8.91 -7.43
N ILE A 51 9.16 8.71 -8.43
CA ILE A 51 9.02 9.33 -9.75
C ILE A 51 7.76 8.82 -10.47
N ALA A 52 7.48 7.50 -10.39
CA ALA A 52 6.28 6.94 -11.01
C ALA A 52 4.99 7.52 -10.39
N PHE A 53 4.97 7.71 -9.06
CA PHE A 53 3.85 8.33 -8.36
C PHE A 53 3.65 9.80 -8.78
N LEU A 54 4.71 10.59 -8.87
CA LEU A 54 4.63 11.96 -9.39
C LEU A 54 4.20 12.00 -10.86
N ALA A 55 4.76 11.11 -11.68
CA ALA A 55 4.42 11.02 -13.11
C ALA A 55 2.94 10.72 -13.34
N LEU A 56 2.30 9.96 -12.45
CA LEU A 56 0.85 9.69 -12.51
C LEU A 56 0.05 11.00 -12.52
N PHE A 57 0.32 11.93 -11.62
CA PHE A 57 -0.37 13.23 -11.58
C PHE A 57 -0.06 14.11 -12.79
N VAL A 58 1.18 14.11 -13.24
CA VAL A 58 1.58 14.84 -14.46
C VAL A 58 0.84 14.30 -15.68
N LEU A 59 0.75 12.98 -15.84
CA LEU A 59 0.03 12.35 -16.96
C LEU A 59 -1.47 12.63 -16.91
N LEU A 60 -2.09 12.61 -15.74
CA LEU A 60 -3.50 12.97 -15.58
C LEU A 60 -3.74 14.45 -15.89
N GLY A 61 -2.87 15.34 -15.45
CA GLY A 61 -2.91 16.76 -15.81
C GLY A 61 -2.76 16.99 -17.32
N LEU A 62 -1.83 16.29 -17.97
CA LEU A 62 -1.67 16.33 -19.42
C LEU A 62 -2.90 15.80 -20.17
N ALA A 63 -3.55 14.76 -19.64
CA ALA A 63 -4.79 14.24 -20.20
C ALA A 63 -5.91 15.29 -20.16
N VAL A 64 -6.11 15.95 -19.04
CA VAL A 64 -7.08 17.06 -18.91
C VAL A 64 -6.75 18.19 -19.88
N PHE A 65 -5.48 18.61 -19.94
CA PHE A 65 -5.02 19.65 -20.86
C PHE A 65 -5.30 19.29 -22.32
N GLN A 66 -5.04 18.04 -22.72
CA GLN A 66 -5.37 17.55 -24.07
C GLN A 66 -6.86 17.61 -24.38
N ILE A 67 -7.72 17.23 -23.42
CA ILE A 67 -9.17 17.31 -23.59
C ILE A 67 -9.57 18.77 -23.79
N TRP A 68 -9.06 19.68 -22.98
CA TRP A 68 -9.41 21.11 -23.03
C TRP A 68 -9.06 21.78 -24.36
N ILE A 69 -7.90 21.44 -24.96
CA ILE A 69 -7.46 22.06 -26.20
C ILE A 69 -7.93 21.35 -27.47
N LYS A 70 -8.24 20.04 -27.41
CA LYS A 70 -8.54 19.23 -28.58
C LYS A 70 -10.02 18.88 -28.76
N THR A 71 -10.87 19.10 -27.74
CA THR A 71 -12.32 18.93 -27.89
C THR A 71 -13.05 20.27 -27.79
N THR A 72 -14.11 20.42 -28.61
CA THR A 72 -15.04 21.57 -28.56
C THR A 72 -16.29 21.23 -27.76
N ASP A 73 -16.51 19.96 -27.41
CA ASP A 73 -17.68 19.50 -26.65
C ASP A 73 -17.62 20.00 -25.20
N ALA A 74 -18.62 20.80 -24.82
CA ALA A 74 -18.72 21.40 -23.50
C ALA A 74 -18.85 20.33 -22.39
N ASN A 75 -19.55 19.22 -22.65
CA ASN A 75 -19.74 18.14 -21.68
C ASN A 75 -18.41 17.42 -21.41
N HIS A 76 -17.62 17.16 -22.44
CA HIS A 76 -16.30 16.56 -22.28
C HIS A 76 -15.35 17.44 -21.47
N ARG A 77 -15.38 18.77 -21.71
CA ARG A 77 -14.61 19.74 -20.91
C ARG A 77 -15.09 19.80 -19.47
N LEU A 78 -16.41 19.75 -19.24
CA LEU A 78 -17.00 19.75 -17.90
C LEU A 78 -16.55 18.51 -17.12
N VAL A 79 -16.68 17.31 -17.72
CA VAL A 79 -16.23 16.05 -17.09
C VAL A 79 -14.75 16.10 -16.73
N ALA A 80 -13.90 16.59 -17.65
CA ALA A 80 -12.46 16.74 -17.41
C ALA A 80 -12.16 17.72 -16.26
N SER A 81 -12.94 18.82 -16.15
CA SER A 81 -12.79 19.79 -15.06
C SER A 81 -13.17 19.21 -13.71
N ILE A 82 -14.29 18.46 -13.64
CA ILE A 82 -14.71 17.78 -12.41
C ILE A 82 -13.65 16.76 -11.99
N ALA A 83 -13.17 15.95 -12.92
CA ALA A 83 -12.10 14.99 -12.64
C ALA A 83 -10.82 15.69 -12.16
N LEU A 84 -10.42 16.80 -12.78
CA LEU A 84 -9.26 17.59 -12.37
C LEU A 84 -9.41 18.11 -10.93
N MET A 85 -10.59 18.63 -10.57
CA MET A 85 -10.83 19.11 -9.20
C MET A 85 -10.69 17.97 -8.18
N ALA A 86 -11.26 16.80 -8.46
CA ALA A 86 -11.16 15.65 -7.57
C ALA A 86 -9.71 15.14 -7.44
N ILE A 87 -8.98 15.07 -8.57
CA ILE A 87 -7.56 14.68 -8.59
C ILE A 87 -6.71 15.72 -7.85
N ALA A 88 -7.00 17.02 -8.00
CA ALA A 88 -6.29 18.08 -7.29
C ALA A 88 -6.54 18.04 -5.78
N CYS A 89 -7.78 17.75 -5.34
CA CYS A 89 -8.06 17.54 -3.92
C CYS A 89 -7.26 16.36 -3.35
N TYR A 90 -7.21 15.23 -4.06
CA TYR A 90 -6.38 14.10 -3.67
C TYR A 90 -4.90 14.45 -3.61
N PHE A 91 -4.40 15.16 -4.63
CA PHE A 91 -3.01 15.61 -4.70
C PHE A 91 -2.62 16.49 -3.51
N VAL A 92 -3.48 17.44 -3.14
CA VAL A 92 -3.26 18.31 -1.97
C VAL A 92 -3.32 17.49 -0.68
N ASP A 93 -4.30 16.58 -0.55
CA ASP A 93 -4.41 15.72 0.64
C ASP A 93 -3.15 14.85 0.82
N ALA A 94 -2.58 14.35 -0.26
CA ALA A 94 -1.34 13.56 -0.26
C ALA A 94 -0.09 14.31 0.26
N PHE A 95 -0.10 15.65 0.29
CA PHE A 95 0.98 16.45 0.91
C PHE A 95 0.88 16.54 2.43
N PHE A 96 -0.30 16.36 3.00
CA PHE A 96 -0.55 16.61 4.43
C PHE A 96 -1.09 15.38 5.17
N ASN A 97 -1.43 14.34 4.42
CA ASN A 97 -2.00 13.11 4.93
C ASN A 97 -1.42 11.88 4.19
N PHE A 98 -2.15 10.77 4.29
CA PHE A 98 -1.81 9.48 3.67
C PHE A 98 -3.03 8.87 2.95
N PRO A 99 -3.60 9.54 1.92
CA PRO A 99 -4.75 9.03 1.17
C PRO A 99 -4.48 7.71 0.44
N VAL A 100 -3.22 7.37 0.15
CA VAL A 100 -2.82 6.08 -0.43
C VAL A 100 -3.21 4.91 0.48
N GLU A 101 -3.22 5.07 1.79
CA GLU A 101 -3.63 4.02 2.73
C GLU A 101 -5.16 3.94 2.94
N ARG A 102 -5.91 4.92 2.40
CA ARG A 102 -7.36 4.99 2.58
C ARG A 102 -8.09 4.46 1.36
N THR A 103 -8.66 3.27 1.45
CA THR A 103 -9.39 2.60 0.35
C THR A 103 -10.46 3.48 -0.31
N SER A 104 -11.21 4.27 0.47
CA SER A 104 -12.22 5.19 -0.05
C SER A 104 -11.60 6.30 -0.91
N MET A 105 -10.49 6.87 -0.48
CA MET A 105 -9.77 7.91 -1.23
C MET A 105 -9.17 7.36 -2.52
N GLN A 106 -8.56 6.18 -2.47
CA GLN A 106 -8.05 5.48 -3.66
C GLN A 106 -9.15 5.17 -4.66
N THR A 107 -10.33 4.70 -4.19
CA THR A 107 -11.48 4.42 -5.05
C THR A 107 -11.97 5.69 -5.74
N MET A 108 -12.11 6.79 -5.02
CA MET A 108 -12.52 8.08 -5.60
C MET A 108 -11.48 8.61 -6.61
N PHE A 109 -10.19 8.48 -6.31
CA PHE A 109 -9.11 8.83 -7.22
C PHE A 109 -9.17 7.99 -8.51
N ALA A 110 -9.32 6.67 -8.39
CA ALA A 110 -9.42 5.77 -9.54
C ALA A 110 -10.64 6.09 -10.43
N ILE A 111 -11.80 6.35 -9.83
CA ILE A 111 -13.00 6.78 -10.57
C ILE A 111 -12.73 8.11 -11.29
N SER A 112 -12.13 9.08 -10.61
CA SER A 112 -11.84 10.39 -11.18
C SER A 112 -10.86 10.29 -12.35
N ALA A 113 -9.82 9.46 -12.24
CA ALA A 113 -8.89 9.17 -13.33
C ALA A 113 -9.61 8.46 -14.49
N ALA A 114 -10.47 7.48 -14.19
CA ALA A 114 -11.22 6.74 -15.20
C ALA A 114 -12.17 7.63 -16.02
N LEU A 115 -12.77 8.65 -15.41
CA LEU A 115 -13.65 9.61 -16.09
C LEU A 115 -12.96 10.34 -17.26
N LEU A 116 -11.63 10.48 -17.24
CA LEU A 116 -10.86 11.11 -18.32
C LEU A 116 -10.78 10.25 -19.57
N PHE A 117 -10.94 8.93 -19.47
CA PHE A 117 -10.83 8.05 -20.64
C PHE A 117 -11.96 8.25 -21.65
N THR A 118 -13.17 8.61 -21.20
CA THR A 118 -14.30 8.86 -22.09
C THR A 118 -14.01 10.04 -23.03
N PRO A 119 -13.74 11.27 -22.57
CA PRO A 119 -13.45 12.39 -23.47
C PRO A 119 -12.16 12.19 -24.27
N LEU A 120 -11.13 11.54 -23.72
CA LEU A 120 -9.90 11.21 -24.45
C LEU A 120 -10.18 10.31 -25.65
N HIS A 121 -11.11 9.39 -25.54
CA HIS A 121 -11.50 8.48 -26.62
C HIS A 121 -12.03 9.23 -27.85
N PHE A 122 -12.68 10.36 -27.68
CA PHE A 122 -13.25 11.15 -28.78
C PHE A 122 -12.23 12.09 -29.45
N ILE A 123 -10.98 12.14 -28.97
CA ILE A 123 -9.93 12.92 -29.64
C ILE A 123 -9.44 12.15 -30.89
N PRO A 124 -9.59 12.71 -32.13
CA PRO A 124 -9.27 11.99 -33.35
C PRO A 124 -7.82 11.47 -33.45
N ALA A 125 -6.88 12.22 -32.88
CA ALA A 125 -5.48 11.79 -32.84
C ALA A 125 -5.25 10.51 -32.03
N ILE A 126 -6.08 10.29 -30.99
CA ILE A 126 -6.02 9.11 -30.13
C ILE A 126 -6.78 7.94 -30.76
N GLN A 127 -7.88 8.22 -31.48
CA GLN A 127 -8.63 7.20 -32.21
C GLN A 127 -7.79 6.50 -33.29
N LYS A 128 -6.97 7.25 -34.03
CA LYS A 128 -6.09 6.69 -35.07
C LYS A 128 -5.04 5.72 -34.53
N SER A 129 -4.68 5.84 -33.24
CA SER A 129 -3.71 4.97 -32.57
C SER A 129 -4.29 3.58 -32.14
N LYS A 130 -5.58 3.34 -32.35
CA LYS A 130 -6.30 2.16 -31.85
C LYS A 130 -6.20 0.91 -32.75
N GLN A 131 -4.99 0.44 -32.97
CA GLN A 131 -4.86 -1.00 -33.14
C GLN A 131 -4.44 -1.59 -31.78
N PHE A 132 -5.34 -2.36 -31.17
CA PHE A 132 -5.00 -3.22 -30.02
C PHE A 132 -3.93 -4.20 -30.50
N GLY A 133 -2.68 -3.79 -30.40
CA GLY A 133 -1.54 -4.60 -30.78
C GLY A 133 -1.24 -5.66 -29.71
N LYS A 134 -0.41 -6.64 -30.07
CA LYS A 134 0.07 -7.69 -29.12
C LYS A 134 0.57 -7.09 -27.80
N THR A 135 1.18 -5.92 -27.83
CA THR A 135 1.66 -5.18 -26.64
C THR A 135 0.53 -4.83 -25.68
N SER A 136 -0.62 -4.33 -26.16
CA SER A 136 -1.77 -4.00 -25.30
C SER A 136 -2.35 -5.25 -24.63
N THR A 137 -2.37 -6.38 -25.35
CA THR A 137 -2.83 -7.66 -24.77
C THR A 137 -1.89 -8.13 -23.67
N VAL A 138 -0.58 -8.00 -23.84
CA VAL A 138 0.42 -8.35 -22.80
C VAL A 138 0.23 -7.50 -21.56
N PHE A 139 0.06 -6.17 -21.71
CA PHE A 139 -0.21 -5.29 -20.57
C PHE A 139 -1.53 -5.63 -19.85
N LEU A 140 -2.59 -5.97 -20.59
CA LEU A 140 -3.84 -6.40 -19.99
C LEU A 140 -3.69 -7.69 -19.18
N LEU A 141 -3.01 -8.69 -19.74
CA LEU A 141 -2.74 -9.95 -19.04
C LEU A 141 -1.89 -9.73 -17.80
N ALA A 142 -0.85 -8.89 -17.88
CA ALA A 142 -0.02 -8.53 -16.73
C ALA A 142 -0.84 -7.84 -15.64
N ALA A 143 -1.74 -6.91 -16.00
CA ALA A 143 -2.64 -6.25 -15.06
C ALA A 143 -3.61 -7.25 -14.39
N ILE A 144 -4.17 -8.19 -15.14
CA ILE A 144 -5.05 -9.23 -14.58
C ILE A 144 -4.28 -10.10 -13.59
N LEU A 145 -3.08 -10.55 -13.93
CA LEU A 145 -2.23 -11.35 -13.03
C LEU A 145 -1.88 -10.57 -11.76
N PHE A 146 -1.57 -9.27 -11.89
CA PHE A 146 -1.32 -8.40 -10.75
C PHE A 146 -2.55 -8.28 -9.85
N ILE A 147 -3.75 -8.11 -10.43
CA ILE A 147 -5.01 -8.06 -9.67
C ILE A 147 -5.25 -9.36 -8.92
N ILE A 148 -5.07 -10.51 -9.57
CA ILE A 148 -5.23 -11.83 -8.93
C ILE A 148 -4.24 -11.98 -7.78
N GLY A 149 -2.96 -11.63 -7.98
CA GLY A 149 -1.95 -11.64 -6.92
C GLY A 149 -2.32 -10.72 -5.75
N SER A 150 -2.82 -9.52 -6.04
CA SER A 150 -3.27 -8.57 -5.02
C SER A 150 -4.47 -9.10 -4.22
N ILE A 151 -5.45 -9.74 -4.88
CA ILE A 151 -6.59 -10.39 -4.20
C ILE A 151 -6.09 -11.48 -3.25
N TYR A 152 -5.15 -12.31 -3.69
CA TYR A 152 -4.57 -13.37 -2.86
C TYR A 152 -3.87 -12.79 -1.62
N VAL A 153 -3.01 -11.78 -1.78
CA VAL A 153 -2.31 -11.12 -0.67
C VAL A 153 -3.30 -10.50 0.31
N ASN A 154 -4.31 -9.78 -0.20
CA ASN A 154 -5.34 -9.17 0.65
C ASN A 154 -6.16 -10.22 1.42
N TYR A 155 -6.47 -11.35 0.79
CA TYR A 155 -7.15 -12.46 1.45
C TYR A 155 -6.29 -13.03 2.60
N GLN A 156 -5.02 -13.30 2.37
CA GLN A 156 -4.10 -13.78 3.40
C GLN A 156 -3.96 -12.77 4.55
N THR A 157 -3.84 -11.48 4.22
CA THR A 157 -3.82 -10.40 5.22
C THR A 157 -5.09 -10.39 6.07
N PHE A 158 -6.25 -10.52 5.44
CA PHE A 158 -7.53 -10.57 6.13
C PHE A 158 -7.65 -11.77 7.09
N GLU A 159 -7.21 -12.97 6.64
CA GLU A 159 -7.16 -14.15 7.51
C GLU A 159 -6.21 -13.94 8.69
N SER A 160 -5.03 -13.37 8.44
CA SER A 160 -4.09 -13.02 9.51
C SER A 160 -4.70 -12.04 10.52
N LEU A 161 -5.41 -10.99 10.05
CA LEU A 161 -6.04 -9.99 10.91
C LEU A 161 -7.11 -10.59 11.83
N LYS A 162 -7.83 -11.61 11.38
CA LYS A 162 -8.80 -12.34 12.24
C LYS A 162 -8.09 -12.97 13.42
N VAL A 163 -6.97 -13.66 13.19
CA VAL A 163 -6.18 -14.27 14.26
C VAL A 163 -5.53 -13.20 15.14
N GLN A 164 -4.94 -12.17 14.54
CA GLN A 164 -4.32 -11.04 15.26
C GLN A 164 -5.30 -10.39 16.23
N LYS A 165 -6.57 -10.22 15.85
CA LYS A 165 -7.60 -9.62 16.72
C LYS A 165 -7.69 -10.33 18.07
N TYR A 166 -7.62 -11.66 18.10
CA TYR A 166 -7.66 -12.45 19.34
C TYR A 166 -6.32 -12.41 20.06
N VAL A 167 -5.24 -12.74 19.37
CA VAL A 167 -3.88 -12.80 19.93
C VAL A 167 -3.42 -11.45 20.49
N MET A 168 -3.73 -10.36 19.80
CA MET A 168 -3.40 -9.00 20.27
C MET A 168 -4.30 -8.53 21.40
N GLY A 169 -5.56 -8.98 21.43
CA GLY A 169 -6.46 -8.73 22.56
C GLY A 169 -5.93 -9.34 23.88
N GLU A 170 -5.16 -10.41 23.79
CA GLU A 170 -4.54 -11.11 24.94
C GLU A 170 -3.09 -10.64 25.23
N ILE A 171 -2.59 -9.57 24.56
CA ILE A 171 -1.15 -9.24 24.62
C ILE A 171 -0.69 -8.84 26.03
N ASN A 172 -1.57 -8.23 26.81
CA ASN A 172 -1.32 -7.80 28.18
C ASN A 172 -1.88 -8.77 29.23
N GLU A 173 -2.42 -9.91 28.81
CA GLU A 173 -3.00 -10.95 29.65
C GLU A 173 -2.31 -12.29 29.41
N ASP A 174 -2.61 -13.27 30.24
CA ASP A 174 -2.21 -14.65 29.95
C ASP A 174 -2.95 -15.16 28.71
N PRO A 175 -2.24 -15.80 27.75
CA PRO A 175 -2.86 -16.34 26.56
C PRO A 175 -3.97 -17.33 26.87
N LYS A 176 -5.16 -17.17 26.31
CA LYS A 176 -6.34 -18.02 26.52
C LYS A 176 -6.47 -19.11 25.46
N MET A 177 -6.06 -18.80 24.23
CA MET A 177 -6.07 -19.80 23.14
C MET A 177 -5.04 -20.89 23.40
N ALA A 178 -5.34 -22.10 22.93
CA ALA A 178 -4.38 -23.21 23.00
C ALA A 178 -3.24 -23.03 21.99
N LEU A 179 -2.04 -23.53 22.34
CA LEU A 179 -0.89 -23.48 21.43
C LEU A 179 -1.20 -24.13 20.08
N ASP A 180 -1.88 -25.26 20.07
CA ASP A 180 -2.26 -25.97 18.85
C ASP A 180 -3.22 -25.22 17.95
N GLU A 181 -4.02 -24.32 18.53
CA GLU A 181 -4.90 -23.43 17.76
C GLU A 181 -4.13 -22.28 17.10
N VAL A 182 -3.10 -21.75 17.76
CA VAL A 182 -2.39 -20.54 17.32
C VAL A 182 -1.23 -20.86 16.37
N LYS A 183 -0.50 -21.96 16.60
CA LYS A 183 0.72 -22.28 15.84
C LYS A 183 0.52 -22.35 14.33
N ASP A 184 -0.64 -22.83 13.89
CA ASP A 184 -1.00 -23.04 12.48
C ASP A 184 -2.11 -22.10 12.00
N ALA A 185 -2.58 -21.16 12.86
CA ALA A 185 -3.67 -20.25 12.54
C ALA A 185 -3.25 -19.11 11.62
N PHE A 186 -1.99 -18.69 11.70
CA PHE A 186 -1.49 -17.59 10.87
C PHE A 186 -1.14 -18.08 9.47
N PRO A 187 -1.60 -17.37 8.41
CA PRO A 187 -1.16 -17.64 7.07
C PRO A 187 0.32 -17.25 6.89
N ALA A 188 0.92 -17.68 5.76
CA ALA A 188 2.33 -17.42 5.47
C ALA A 188 2.68 -15.92 5.36
N ILE A 189 1.70 -15.08 5.02
CA ILE A 189 1.81 -13.63 4.91
C ILE A 189 0.56 -12.97 5.52
N PRO A 190 0.70 -11.78 6.13
CA PRO A 190 1.94 -11.04 6.41
C PRO A 190 2.77 -11.69 7.53
N ASN A 191 4.04 -11.33 7.63
CA ASN A 191 4.93 -11.75 8.72
C ASN A 191 4.96 -10.76 9.89
N LEU A 192 4.31 -9.60 9.74
CA LEU A 192 4.13 -8.56 10.76
C LEU A 192 2.65 -8.38 11.10
N SER A 193 2.41 -8.06 12.35
CA SER A 193 1.10 -7.61 12.83
C SER A 193 0.84 -6.15 12.45
N THR A 194 -0.38 -5.68 12.65
CA THR A 194 -0.74 -4.26 12.49
C THR A 194 0.07 -3.33 13.39
N SER A 195 0.51 -3.81 14.55
CA SER A 195 1.35 -3.07 15.50
C SER A 195 2.85 -3.26 15.25
N THR A 196 3.25 -3.72 14.08
CA THR A 196 4.64 -4.02 13.68
C THR A 196 5.34 -5.15 14.43
N LEU A 197 4.65 -5.82 15.34
CA LEU A 197 5.21 -6.99 16.01
C LEU A 197 5.31 -8.17 15.03
N PRO A 198 6.44 -8.88 14.98
CA PRO A 198 6.57 -10.09 14.18
C PRO A 198 5.54 -11.15 14.61
N ILE A 199 4.85 -11.76 13.64
CA ILE A 199 3.85 -12.81 13.92
C ILE A 199 4.49 -13.97 14.69
N LYS A 200 5.73 -14.35 14.36
CA LYS A 200 6.45 -15.40 15.07
C LYS A 200 6.70 -15.06 16.55
N ALA A 201 6.95 -13.80 16.88
CA ALA A 201 7.08 -13.35 18.27
C ALA A 201 5.76 -13.46 19.02
N LEU A 202 4.63 -13.16 18.39
CA LEU A 202 3.32 -13.38 18.97
C LEU A 202 3.05 -14.85 19.27
N VAL A 203 3.40 -15.76 18.34
CA VAL A 203 3.27 -17.22 18.52
C VAL A 203 4.22 -17.75 19.60
N ALA A 204 5.44 -17.19 19.70
CA ALA A 204 6.43 -17.61 20.72
C ALA A 204 5.90 -17.48 22.16
N ARG A 205 5.00 -16.52 22.44
CA ARG A 205 4.37 -16.37 23.77
C ARG A 205 3.60 -17.63 24.18
N TYR A 206 2.94 -18.28 23.24
CA TYR A 206 2.17 -19.51 23.51
C TYR A 206 3.11 -20.70 23.77
N TYR A 207 4.24 -20.78 23.07
CA TYR A 207 5.28 -21.77 23.38
C TYR A 207 5.91 -21.54 24.77
N LEU A 208 6.12 -20.27 25.17
CA LEU A 208 6.61 -19.94 26.52
C LEU A 208 5.65 -20.40 27.62
N ARG A 209 4.35 -20.20 27.42
CA ARG A 209 3.32 -20.67 28.35
C ARG A 209 3.38 -22.19 28.55
N GLU A 210 3.55 -22.94 27.47
CA GLU A 210 3.66 -24.41 27.51
C GLU A 210 5.07 -24.90 27.90
N LYS A 211 5.96 -23.96 28.34
CA LYS A 211 7.34 -24.26 28.76
C LYS A 211 8.21 -24.90 27.66
N GLN A 212 7.85 -24.69 26.40
CA GLN A 212 8.62 -25.15 25.23
C GLN A 212 9.65 -24.10 24.85
N PHE A 213 10.65 -23.88 25.70
CA PHE A 213 11.60 -22.77 25.60
C PHE A 213 12.44 -22.79 24.33
N ASP A 214 12.87 -23.95 23.86
CA ASP A 214 13.68 -24.08 22.65
C ASP A 214 12.92 -23.59 21.41
N GLN A 215 11.64 -23.95 21.30
CA GLN A 215 10.79 -23.52 20.20
C GLN A 215 10.49 -22.02 20.27
N ALA A 216 10.21 -21.51 21.46
CA ALA A 216 10.00 -20.10 21.68
C ALA A 216 11.24 -19.29 21.30
N MET A 217 12.41 -19.69 21.74
CA MET A 217 13.68 -19.01 21.45
C MET A 217 13.98 -19.02 19.94
N ARG A 218 13.72 -20.14 19.27
CA ARG A 218 13.88 -20.22 17.81
C ARG A 218 13.00 -19.19 17.09
N LEU A 219 11.71 -19.11 17.45
CA LEU A 219 10.78 -18.16 16.84
C LEU A 219 11.14 -16.71 17.12
N LEU A 220 11.65 -16.39 18.33
CA LEU A 220 12.12 -15.05 18.68
C LEU A 220 13.35 -14.67 17.84
N ASN A 221 14.33 -15.56 17.73
CA ASN A 221 15.52 -15.31 16.87
C ASN A 221 15.14 -15.12 15.39
N GLU A 222 14.15 -15.86 14.89
CA GLU A 222 13.62 -15.65 13.54
C GLU A 222 12.89 -14.31 13.41
N SER A 223 12.31 -13.81 14.49
CA SER A 223 11.59 -12.52 14.53
C SER A 223 12.53 -11.33 14.42
N ASP A 224 13.75 -11.40 14.98
CA ASP A 224 14.75 -10.33 14.92
C ASP A 224 15.16 -9.99 13.48
N ASN A 225 15.02 -10.92 12.54
CA ASN A 225 15.29 -10.67 11.11
C ASN A 225 14.14 -9.91 10.43
N VAL A 226 12.97 -9.84 11.04
CA VAL A 226 11.77 -9.21 10.48
C VAL A 226 11.61 -7.79 11.01
N ASN A 227 11.76 -7.62 12.31
CA ASN A 227 11.71 -6.33 13.01
C ASN A 227 12.62 -6.42 14.23
N PRO A 228 13.89 -6.02 14.12
CA PRO A 228 14.88 -6.06 15.20
C PRO A 228 14.62 -5.02 16.29
#